data_e08900a3fa0c9052c668f8ea9ced168b
#
_entry.id   e08900a3fa0c9052c668f8ea9ced168b
#
_cell.length_a   1.000
_cell.length_b   1.000
_cell.length_c   1.000
_cell.angle_alpha   90.00
_cell.angle_beta   90.00
_cell.angle_gamma   90.00
#
_symmetry.space_group_name_H-M   'P 1'
#
loop_
_entity.id
_entity.type
_entity.pdbx_description
1 polymer ?
#
loop_
_entity_poly.entity_id
_entity_poly.type
_entity_poly.pdbx_seq_one_letter_code
_entity_poly.pdbx_strand_id
1 'polypeptide(L)'
;APAAAAGFSMLPGQGVCGLVEDHTVLAGNRKLLAGNNIKIPEEAELQAENFLRKGGTAILTAIDGQYSGMIVLTDTMREESRRTIHELGRLNVQPTLLTGDNARAASAIASQAGIYDFRASCMPEDKISCIREYQKRGGRVCMIGDGINDAPSLRAADVGIAMGGIGSDIAIDAADIVLVNDE
;
A
#
# COMPACT_ATOMS: atom_id res chain seq x y z
N ALA A 1 21.85 16.58 -10.34
CA ALA A 1 21.38 15.26 -10.73
C ALA A 1 21.92 14.25 -9.70
N PRO A 2 21.19 13.21 -9.33
CA PRO A 2 21.72 12.17 -8.45
C PRO A 2 22.91 11.49 -9.13
N ALA A 3 23.88 11.01 -8.33
CA ALA A 3 25.02 10.27 -8.82
C ALA A 3 24.56 8.96 -9.51
N ALA A 4 25.19 8.62 -10.64
CA ALA A 4 24.88 7.41 -11.36
C ALA A 4 25.43 6.18 -10.60
N ALA A 5 24.62 5.15 -10.44
CA ALA A 5 25.08 3.88 -9.88
C ALA A 5 25.67 3.00 -10.98
N ALA A 6 26.86 2.46 -10.77
CA ALA A 6 27.48 1.43 -11.60
C ALA A 6 27.32 0.06 -10.92
N GLY A 7 27.41 -1.03 -11.71
CA GLY A 7 27.35 -2.39 -11.17
C GLY A 7 26.08 -2.71 -10.38
N PHE A 8 24.95 -2.10 -10.76
CA PHE A 8 23.68 -2.33 -10.08
C PHE A 8 23.22 -3.77 -10.17
N SER A 9 22.89 -4.37 -9.04
CA SER A 9 22.37 -5.72 -8.94
C SER A 9 21.17 -5.76 -7.98
N MET A 10 20.13 -6.46 -8.37
CA MET A 10 18.96 -6.72 -7.54
C MET A 10 19.06 -8.11 -6.93
N LEU A 11 18.90 -8.20 -5.63
CA LEU A 11 18.84 -9.43 -4.85
C LEU A 11 17.37 -9.71 -4.51
N PRO A 12 16.69 -10.65 -5.20
CA PRO A 12 15.25 -10.88 -5.01
C PRO A 12 14.89 -11.12 -3.55
N GLY A 13 13.89 -10.39 -3.07
CA GLY A 13 13.40 -10.49 -1.68
C GLY A 13 14.35 -9.95 -0.61
N GLN A 14 15.47 -9.33 -0.97
CA GLN A 14 16.43 -8.77 -0.02
C GLN A 14 16.70 -7.29 -0.23
N GLY A 15 16.91 -6.84 -1.48
CA GLY A 15 17.22 -5.45 -1.77
C GLY A 15 18.10 -5.30 -3.01
N VAL A 16 18.90 -4.25 -3.01
CA VAL A 16 19.78 -3.88 -4.13
C VAL A 16 21.19 -3.58 -3.65
N CYS A 17 22.17 -3.76 -4.53
CA CYS A 17 23.54 -3.29 -4.34
C CYS A 17 24.05 -2.61 -5.61
N GLY A 18 25.02 -1.71 -5.44
CA GLY A 18 25.65 -1.00 -6.53
C GLY A 18 26.85 -0.19 -6.07
N LEU A 19 27.59 0.34 -7.02
CA LEU A 19 28.71 1.24 -6.79
C LEU A 19 28.29 2.66 -7.12
N VAL A 20 28.42 3.57 -6.17
CA VAL A 20 28.10 5.00 -6.32
C VAL A 20 29.32 5.82 -5.90
N GLU A 21 29.92 6.58 -6.82
CA GLU A 21 31.13 7.37 -6.55
C GLU A 21 32.24 6.55 -5.87
N ASP A 22 32.51 5.36 -6.38
CA ASP A 22 33.50 4.38 -5.87
C ASP A 22 33.16 3.76 -4.50
N HIS A 23 32.00 4.04 -3.93
CA HIS A 23 31.51 3.42 -2.71
C HIS A 23 30.55 2.28 -2.99
N THR A 24 30.73 1.15 -2.30
CA THR A 24 29.77 0.04 -2.36
C THR A 24 28.56 0.37 -1.51
N VAL A 25 27.40 0.50 -2.14
CA VAL A 25 26.12 0.82 -1.49
C VAL A 25 25.20 -0.40 -1.48
N LEU A 26 24.67 -0.74 -0.32
CA LEU A 26 23.63 -1.72 -0.12
C LEU A 26 22.37 -1.03 0.39
N ALA A 27 21.21 -1.40 -0.16
CA ALA A 27 19.91 -0.91 0.31
C ALA A 27 18.90 -2.04 0.31
N GLY A 28 18.33 -2.39 1.46
CA GLY A 28 17.41 -3.51 1.54
C GLY A 28 16.96 -3.85 2.95
N ASN A 29 16.54 -5.10 3.13
CA ASN A 29 16.05 -5.59 4.41
C ASN A 29 17.19 -6.11 5.33
N ARG A 30 16.82 -6.54 6.55
CA ARG A 30 17.76 -7.11 7.53
C ARG A 30 18.56 -8.30 6.97
N LYS A 31 17.94 -9.13 6.11
CA LYS A 31 18.61 -10.29 5.53
C LYS A 31 19.78 -9.89 4.63
N LEU A 32 19.62 -8.80 3.87
CA LEU A 32 20.68 -8.27 3.02
C LEU A 32 21.89 -7.83 3.84
N LEU A 33 21.67 -7.05 4.90
CA LEU A 33 22.75 -6.54 5.73
C LEU A 33 23.43 -7.67 6.52
N ALA A 34 22.64 -8.57 7.11
CA ALA A 34 23.16 -9.72 7.85
C ALA A 34 23.98 -10.65 6.95
N GLY A 35 23.54 -10.90 5.71
CA GLY A 35 24.27 -11.71 4.73
C GLY A 35 25.62 -11.10 4.32
N ASN A 36 25.80 -9.79 4.50
CA ASN A 36 27.05 -9.07 4.28
C ASN A 36 27.82 -8.76 5.57
N ASN A 37 27.48 -9.42 6.69
CA ASN A 37 28.10 -9.25 8.01
C ASN A 37 28.04 -7.81 8.55
N ILE A 38 27.04 -7.01 8.15
CA ILE A 38 26.86 -5.63 8.59
C ILE A 38 25.99 -5.63 9.84
N LYS A 39 26.55 -5.07 10.93
CA LYS A 39 25.83 -4.91 12.19
C LYS A 39 24.92 -3.70 12.13
N ILE A 40 23.65 -3.91 12.43
CA ILE A 40 22.65 -2.83 12.59
C ILE A 40 22.67 -2.43 14.07
N PRO A 41 22.81 -1.12 14.40
CA PRO A 41 22.68 -0.66 15.78
C PRO A 41 21.33 -1.02 16.39
N GLU A 42 21.29 -1.37 17.66
CA GLU A 42 20.06 -1.78 18.37
C GLU A 42 18.98 -0.69 18.32
N GLU A 43 19.38 0.56 18.43
CA GLU A 43 18.48 1.72 18.30
C GLU A 43 17.82 1.78 16.91
N ALA A 44 18.58 1.54 15.85
CA ALA A 44 18.07 1.50 14.47
C ALA A 44 17.12 0.32 14.24
N GLU A 45 17.39 -0.83 14.87
CA GLU A 45 16.47 -1.97 14.83
C GLU A 45 15.14 -1.67 15.51
N LEU A 46 15.17 -1.05 16.69
CA LEU A 46 13.96 -0.63 17.40
C LEU A 46 13.15 0.39 16.59
N GLN A 47 13.83 1.36 15.98
CA GLN A 47 13.19 2.34 15.11
C GLN A 47 12.54 1.67 13.90
N ALA A 48 13.27 0.78 13.20
CA ALA A 48 12.74 0.03 12.07
C ALA A 48 11.48 -0.78 12.45
N GLU A 49 11.53 -1.48 13.60
CA GLU A 49 10.36 -2.21 14.10
C GLU A 49 9.16 -1.31 14.39
N ASN A 50 9.40 -0.12 14.93
CA ASN A 50 8.33 0.82 15.24
C ASN A 50 7.63 1.31 13.95
N PHE A 51 8.40 1.58 12.88
CA PHE A 51 7.83 1.94 11.59
C PHE A 51 7.10 0.77 10.92
N LEU A 52 7.67 -0.43 10.95
CA LEU A 52 7.02 -1.64 10.45
C LEU A 52 5.70 -1.92 11.20
N ARG A 53 5.64 -1.65 12.51
CA ARG A 53 4.40 -1.77 13.30
C ARG A 53 3.30 -0.81 12.84
N LYS A 54 3.66 0.34 12.30
CA LYS A 54 2.73 1.35 11.78
C LYS A 54 2.35 1.13 10.31
N GLY A 55 2.75 -0.02 9.72
CA GLY A 55 2.47 -0.33 8.31
C GLY A 55 3.51 0.24 7.34
N GLY A 56 4.59 0.87 7.82
CA GLY A 56 5.66 1.37 6.97
C GLY A 56 6.61 0.27 6.49
N THR A 57 7.43 0.60 5.51
CA THR A 57 8.54 -0.23 5.04
C THR A 57 9.86 0.44 5.39
N ALA A 58 10.77 -0.29 6.05
CA ALA A 58 12.09 0.19 6.38
C ALA A 58 13.12 -0.43 5.43
N ILE A 59 13.83 0.41 4.69
CA ILE A 59 14.96 0.04 3.83
C ILE A 59 16.22 0.45 4.57
N LEU A 60 16.99 -0.54 5.02
CA LEU A 60 18.27 -0.32 5.70
C LEU A 60 19.35 -0.08 4.65
N THR A 61 20.23 0.86 4.91
CA THR A 61 21.33 1.23 4.01
C THR A 61 22.68 1.01 4.64
N ALA A 62 23.64 0.59 3.83
CA ALA A 62 25.04 0.45 4.23
C ALA A 62 25.96 0.95 3.13
N ILE A 63 27.08 1.53 3.51
CA ILE A 63 28.12 2.03 2.62
C ILE A 63 29.45 1.40 3.08
N ASP A 64 30.18 0.82 2.13
CA ASP A 64 31.49 0.17 2.36
C ASP A 64 31.50 -0.81 3.53
N GLY A 65 30.42 -1.61 3.66
CA GLY A 65 30.31 -2.61 4.72
C GLY A 65 29.91 -2.06 6.09
N GLN A 66 29.56 -0.78 6.21
CA GLN A 66 29.10 -0.17 7.45
C GLN A 66 27.65 0.30 7.33
N TYR A 67 26.87 0.08 8.40
CA TYR A 67 25.50 0.63 8.46
C TYR A 67 25.55 2.16 8.35
N SER A 68 24.80 2.72 7.41
CA SER A 68 24.77 4.15 7.13
C SER A 68 23.49 4.83 7.60
N GLY A 69 22.36 4.09 7.55
CA GLY A 69 21.08 4.67 7.91
C GLY A 69 19.88 3.83 7.47
N MET A 70 18.71 4.44 7.50
CA MET A 70 17.45 3.81 7.14
C MET A 70 16.58 4.79 6.37
N ILE A 71 16.00 4.31 5.27
CA ILE A 71 14.95 5.02 4.53
C ILE A 71 13.62 4.39 4.93
N VAL A 72 12.70 5.19 5.41
CA VAL A 72 11.36 4.74 5.79
C VAL A 72 10.37 5.21 4.75
N LEU A 73 9.64 4.25 4.17
CA LEU A 73 8.51 4.51 3.30
C LEU A 73 7.25 4.26 4.11
N THR A 74 6.41 5.25 4.20
CA THR A 74 5.09 5.14 4.82
C THR A 74 4.06 5.67 3.86
N ASP A 75 3.00 4.91 3.62
CA ASP A 75 1.84 5.45 2.96
C ASP A 75 1.16 6.43 3.92
N THR A 76 1.16 7.68 3.52
CA THR A 76 0.44 8.72 4.25
C THR A 76 -0.93 8.88 3.62
N MET A 77 -1.96 8.70 4.45
CA MET A 77 -3.31 9.01 4.01
C MET A 77 -3.44 10.50 3.72
N ARG A 78 -4.05 10.83 2.58
CA ARG A 78 -4.37 12.22 2.25
C ARG A 78 -5.40 12.75 3.27
N GLU A 79 -5.25 14.01 3.68
CA GLU A 79 -6.18 14.67 4.61
C GLU A 79 -7.61 14.67 4.06
N GLU A 80 -7.74 14.86 2.74
CA GLU A 80 -9.01 14.83 2.00
C GLU A 80 -9.73 13.49 2.17
N SER A 81 -9.00 12.37 2.15
CA SER A 81 -9.59 11.03 2.30
C SER A 81 -10.33 10.88 3.62
N ARG A 82 -9.71 11.33 4.74
CA ARG A 82 -10.35 11.30 6.06
C ARG A 82 -11.61 12.16 6.10
N ARG A 83 -11.54 13.36 5.50
CA ARG A 83 -12.69 14.27 5.42
C ARG A 83 -13.81 13.65 4.60
N THR A 84 -13.50 13.07 3.44
CA THR A 84 -14.48 12.40 2.57
C THR A 84 -15.17 11.25 3.29
N ILE A 85 -14.43 10.39 3.98
CA ILE A 85 -14.99 9.28 4.78
C ILE A 85 -15.95 9.81 5.86
N HIS A 86 -15.57 10.88 6.54
CA HIS A 86 -16.44 11.51 7.54
C HIS A 86 -17.73 12.07 6.92
N GLU A 87 -17.65 12.76 5.79
CA GLU A 87 -18.81 13.31 5.08
C GLU A 87 -19.73 12.20 4.57
N LEU A 88 -19.20 11.08 4.06
CA LEU A 88 -19.99 9.90 3.68
C LEU A 88 -20.79 9.37 4.87
N GLY A 89 -20.19 9.30 6.06
CA GLY A 89 -20.90 8.90 7.29
C GLY A 89 -22.09 9.83 7.62
N ARG A 90 -21.94 11.14 7.38
CA ARG A 90 -23.06 12.11 7.57
C ARG A 90 -24.20 11.91 6.59
N LEU A 91 -23.92 11.33 5.43
CA LEU A 91 -24.92 10.97 4.41
C LEU A 91 -25.52 9.56 4.63
N ASN A 92 -25.26 8.93 5.79
CA ASN A 92 -25.65 7.57 6.11
C ASN A 92 -25.06 6.52 5.13
N VAL A 93 -23.93 6.81 4.50
CA VAL A 93 -23.14 5.85 3.73
C VAL A 93 -22.14 5.21 4.68
N GLN A 94 -22.09 3.88 4.69
CA GLN A 94 -21.15 3.10 5.50
C GLN A 94 -19.91 2.76 4.67
N PRO A 95 -18.75 3.39 4.92
CA PRO A 95 -17.52 3.02 4.24
C PRO A 95 -16.99 1.68 4.76
N THR A 96 -16.57 0.83 3.83
CA THR A 96 -15.92 -0.46 4.13
C THR A 96 -14.62 -0.55 3.35
N LEU A 97 -13.52 -0.90 4.00
CA LEU A 97 -12.22 -1.11 3.35
C LEU A 97 -12.07 -2.58 2.96
N LEU A 98 -11.88 -2.85 1.65
CA LEU A 98 -11.55 -4.18 1.12
C LEU A 98 -10.13 -4.16 0.56
N THR A 99 -9.19 -4.88 1.16
CA THR A 99 -7.79 -4.87 0.73
C THR A 99 -7.18 -6.26 0.69
N GLY A 100 -6.25 -6.48 -0.24
CA GLY A 100 -5.40 -7.67 -0.29
C GLY A 100 -4.31 -7.68 0.79
N ASP A 101 -4.06 -6.56 1.45
CA ASP A 101 -3.07 -6.46 2.51
C ASP A 101 -3.43 -7.30 3.73
N ASN A 102 -2.43 -7.58 4.57
CA ASN A 102 -2.64 -8.31 5.81
C ASN A 102 -3.48 -7.50 6.82
N ALA A 103 -4.08 -8.20 7.78
CA ALA A 103 -5.00 -7.62 8.76
C ALA A 103 -4.39 -6.45 9.56
N ARG A 104 -3.08 -6.45 9.78
CA ARG A 104 -2.39 -5.40 10.54
C ARG A 104 -2.30 -4.10 9.74
N ALA A 105 -1.90 -4.17 8.46
CA ALA A 105 -1.85 -3.02 7.57
C ALA A 105 -3.26 -2.47 7.32
N ALA A 106 -4.22 -3.34 7.03
CA ALA A 106 -5.63 -2.97 6.84
C ALA A 106 -6.21 -2.25 8.06
N SER A 107 -5.98 -2.78 9.27
CA SER A 107 -6.44 -2.15 10.51
C SER A 107 -5.82 -0.77 10.75
N ALA A 108 -4.53 -0.59 10.44
CA ALA A 108 -3.86 0.68 10.59
C ALA A 108 -4.45 1.75 9.64
N ILE A 109 -4.67 1.39 8.36
CA ILE A 109 -5.26 2.28 7.36
C ILE A 109 -6.72 2.59 7.71
N ALA A 110 -7.52 1.58 8.06
CA ALA A 110 -8.91 1.75 8.45
C ALA A 110 -9.05 2.72 9.64
N SER A 111 -8.21 2.53 10.68
CA SER A 111 -8.18 3.42 11.85
C SER A 111 -7.81 4.85 11.48
N GLN A 112 -6.81 5.06 10.60
CA GLN A 112 -6.42 6.39 10.14
C GLN A 112 -7.52 7.06 9.33
N ALA A 113 -8.26 6.29 8.52
CA ALA A 113 -9.39 6.79 7.72
C ALA A 113 -10.67 7.05 8.53
N GLY A 114 -10.78 6.48 9.73
CA GLY A 114 -12.04 6.46 10.47
C GLY A 114 -13.05 5.44 9.92
N ILE A 115 -12.56 4.39 9.27
CA ILE A 115 -13.37 3.28 8.75
C ILE A 115 -13.42 2.19 9.83
N TYR A 116 -14.62 1.78 10.24
CA TYR A 116 -14.82 0.77 11.28
C TYR A 116 -14.96 -0.64 10.72
N ASP A 117 -15.41 -0.77 9.47
CA ASP A 117 -15.60 -2.05 8.80
C ASP A 117 -14.50 -2.26 7.76
N PHE A 118 -13.71 -3.31 7.93
CA PHE A 118 -12.65 -3.65 6.97
C PHE A 118 -12.48 -5.15 6.84
N ARG A 119 -12.08 -5.59 5.66
CA ARG A 119 -11.67 -6.96 5.36
C ARG A 119 -10.28 -6.95 4.73
N ALA A 120 -9.40 -7.74 5.32
CA ALA A 120 -8.00 -7.88 4.92
C ALA A 120 -7.76 -9.18 4.18
N SER A 121 -6.62 -9.28 3.50
CA SER A 121 -6.21 -10.47 2.74
C SER A 121 -7.25 -10.93 1.72
N CYS A 122 -8.03 -9.99 1.17
CA CYS A 122 -9.08 -10.27 0.21
C CYS A 122 -8.49 -10.63 -1.16
N MET A 123 -8.85 -11.80 -1.66
CA MET A 123 -8.73 -12.14 -3.08
C MET A 123 -9.84 -11.43 -3.88
N PRO A 124 -9.73 -11.30 -5.22
CA PRO A 124 -10.77 -10.67 -6.04
C PRO A 124 -12.17 -11.26 -5.82
N GLU A 125 -12.28 -12.58 -5.65
CA GLU A 125 -13.53 -13.29 -5.40
C GLU A 125 -14.15 -12.93 -4.04
N ASP A 126 -13.31 -12.65 -3.02
CA ASP A 126 -13.77 -12.25 -1.69
C ASP A 126 -14.41 -10.87 -1.73
N LYS A 127 -13.85 -9.95 -2.54
CA LYS A 127 -14.43 -8.62 -2.75
C LYS A 127 -15.82 -8.72 -3.36
N ILE A 128 -15.99 -9.54 -4.42
CA ILE A 128 -17.30 -9.78 -5.06
C ILE A 128 -18.27 -10.39 -4.05
N SER A 129 -17.83 -11.37 -3.27
CA SER A 129 -18.66 -12.04 -2.27
C SER A 129 -19.15 -11.05 -1.21
N CYS A 130 -18.28 -10.14 -0.77
CA CYS A 130 -18.62 -9.07 0.15
C CYS A 130 -19.70 -8.13 -0.41
N ILE A 131 -19.53 -7.66 -1.65
CA ILE A 131 -20.52 -6.82 -2.35
C ILE A 131 -21.89 -7.51 -2.39
N ARG A 132 -21.93 -8.76 -2.82
CA ARG A 132 -23.17 -9.54 -2.90
C ARG A 132 -23.83 -9.79 -1.54
N GLU A 133 -23.02 -9.91 -0.49
CA GLU A 133 -23.53 -10.05 0.89
C GLU A 133 -24.31 -8.79 1.31
N TYR A 134 -23.77 -7.59 1.05
CA TYR A 134 -24.48 -6.33 1.33
C TYR A 134 -25.74 -6.18 0.45
N GLN A 135 -25.67 -6.48 -0.83
CA GLN A 135 -26.81 -6.43 -1.74
C GLN A 135 -27.94 -7.37 -1.32
N LYS A 136 -27.63 -8.61 -0.89
CA LYS A 136 -28.61 -9.58 -0.37
C LYS A 136 -29.34 -9.08 0.88
N ARG A 137 -28.71 -8.21 1.67
CA ARG A 137 -29.33 -7.58 2.85
C ARG A 137 -30.16 -6.34 2.47
N GLY A 138 -30.35 -6.06 1.18
CA GLY A 138 -31.10 -4.91 0.66
C GLY A 138 -30.29 -3.61 0.58
N GLY A 139 -28.98 -3.66 0.82
CA GLY A 139 -28.08 -2.51 0.68
C GLY A 139 -27.77 -2.22 -0.78
N ARG A 140 -27.48 -0.95 -1.09
CA ARG A 140 -26.88 -0.52 -2.35
C ARG A 140 -25.39 -0.36 -2.14
N VAL A 141 -24.59 -0.87 -3.07
CA VAL A 141 -23.13 -0.90 -2.96
C VAL A 141 -22.50 -0.07 -4.07
N CYS A 142 -21.69 0.90 -3.66
CA CYS A 142 -20.75 1.60 -4.54
C CYS A 142 -19.36 1.01 -4.30
N MET A 143 -18.71 0.53 -5.35
CA MET A 143 -17.32 0.04 -5.29
C MET A 143 -16.39 1.07 -5.93
N ILE A 144 -15.31 1.41 -5.23
CA ILE A 144 -14.24 2.28 -5.74
C ILE A 144 -12.98 1.42 -5.84
N GLY A 145 -12.31 1.46 -6.99
CA GLY A 145 -11.09 0.70 -7.23
C GLY A 145 -10.21 1.33 -8.30
N ASP A 146 -8.93 0.98 -8.30
CA ASP A 146 -7.92 1.56 -9.21
C ASP A 146 -7.20 0.52 -10.08
N GLY A 147 -7.34 -0.76 -9.75
CA GLY A 147 -6.56 -1.84 -10.34
C GLY A 147 -7.35 -2.79 -11.24
N ILE A 148 -6.59 -3.54 -12.07
CA ILE A 148 -7.12 -4.64 -12.91
C ILE A 148 -7.87 -5.66 -12.06
N ASN A 149 -7.39 -5.92 -10.85
CA ASN A 149 -7.97 -6.88 -9.93
C ASN A 149 -9.33 -6.44 -9.37
N ASP A 150 -9.68 -5.16 -9.49
CA ASP A 150 -10.93 -4.60 -9.00
C ASP A 150 -12.04 -4.61 -10.06
N ALA A 151 -11.70 -4.76 -11.33
CA ALA A 151 -12.66 -4.75 -12.44
C ALA A 151 -13.87 -5.68 -12.24
N PRO A 152 -13.72 -6.95 -11.80
CA PRO A 152 -14.86 -7.81 -11.51
C PRO A 152 -15.72 -7.31 -10.35
N SER A 153 -15.14 -6.66 -9.36
CA SER A 153 -15.81 -6.09 -8.19
C SER A 153 -16.56 -4.80 -8.55
N LEU A 154 -15.97 -3.95 -9.41
CA LEU A 154 -16.62 -2.77 -9.96
C LEU A 154 -17.91 -3.14 -10.69
N ARG A 155 -17.86 -4.17 -11.56
CA ARG A 155 -19.04 -4.68 -12.28
C ARG A 155 -20.07 -5.36 -11.38
N ALA A 156 -19.68 -5.90 -10.24
CA ALA A 156 -20.60 -6.59 -9.33
C ALA A 156 -21.38 -5.62 -8.42
N ALA A 157 -20.89 -4.40 -8.26
CA ALA A 157 -21.52 -3.36 -7.46
C ALA A 157 -22.76 -2.76 -8.14
N ASP A 158 -23.58 -2.00 -7.42
CA ASP A 158 -24.67 -1.22 -8.00
C ASP A 158 -24.14 0.02 -8.73
N VAL A 159 -22.98 0.53 -8.28
CA VAL A 159 -22.20 1.58 -8.94
C VAL A 159 -20.73 1.27 -8.80
N GLY A 160 -20.02 1.18 -9.89
CA GLY A 160 -18.56 1.04 -9.95
C GLY A 160 -17.89 2.38 -10.26
N ILE A 161 -16.88 2.79 -9.47
CA ILE A 161 -16.10 3.99 -9.70
C ILE A 161 -14.64 3.59 -9.87
N ALA A 162 -14.05 3.90 -11.00
CA ALA A 162 -12.62 3.69 -11.26
C ALA A 162 -11.82 4.98 -11.06
N MET A 163 -10.62 4.84 -10.46
CA MET A 163 -9.64 5.92 -10.37
C MET A 163 -8.89 6.02 -11.71
N GLY A 164 -9.03 7.16 -12.42
CA GLY A 164 -8.55 7.30 -13.80
C GLY A 164 -7.08 7.73 -13.95
N GLY A 165 -6.47 8.34 -12.94
CA GLY A 165 -5.10 8.87 -13.05
C GLY A 165 -4.01 7.80 -13.12
N ILE A 166 -4.22 6.65 -12.48
CA ILE A 166 -3.30 5.50 -12.42
C ILE A 166 -4.06 4.20 -12.77
N GLY A 167 -5.39 4.30 -12.99
CA GLY A 167 -6.26 3.15 -13.26
C GLY A 167 -5.91 2.45 -14.56
N SER A 168 -6.03 1.13 -14.55
CA SER A 168 -5.87 0.35 -15.77
C SER A 168 -7.06 0.55 -16.71
N ASP A 169 -6.84 0.49 -18.02
CA ASP A 169 -7.91 0.53 -19.03
C ASP A 169 -9.03 -0.47 -18.74
N ILE A 170 -8.66 -1.63 -18.17
CA ILE A 170 -9.61 -2.69 -17.77
C ILE A 170 -10.52 -2.24 -16.61
N ALA A 171 -10.00 -1.51 -15.63
CA ALA A 171 -10.81 -0.97 -14.53
C ALA A 171 -11.75 0.14 -15.04
N ILE A 172 -11.25 0.98 -15.94
CA ILE A 172 -12.02 2.04 -16.60
C ILE A 172 -13.19 1.44 -17.38
N ASP A 173 -12.96 0.40 -18.17
CA ASP A 173 -14.01 -0.30 -18.94
C ASP A 173 -15.04 -1.03 -18.06
N ALA A 174 -14.69 -1.32 -16.82
CA ALA A 174 -15.56 -2.03 -15.88
C ALA A 174 -16.40 -1.09 -14.99
N ALA A 175 -16.09 0.21 -14.97
CA ALA A 175 -16.73 1.18 -14.09
C ALA A 175 -17.87 1.94 -14.77
N ASP A 176 -18.81 2.40 -13.96
CA ASP A 176 -19.88 3.31 -14.40
C ASP A 176 -19.41 4.77 -14.39
N ILE A 177 -18.48 5.08 -13.52
CA ILE A 177 -17.90 6.42 -13.33
C ILE A 177 -16.37 6.31 -13.31
N VAL A 178 -15.71 7.23 -13.99
CA VAL A 178 -14.24 7.34 -13.98
C VAL A 178 -13.84 8.70 -13.39
N LEU A 179 -13.02 8.68 -12.36
CA LEU A 179 -12.42 9.89 -11.80
C LEU A 179 -11.12 10.19 -12.55
N VAL A 180 -11.10 11.27 -13.32
CA VAL A 180 -9.96 11.63 -14.20
C VAL A 180 -8.78 12.16 -13.39
N ASN A 181 -9.03 12.77 -12.26
CA ASN A 181 -8.02 13.25 -11.32
C ASN A 181 -8.23 12.55 -9.97
N ASP A 182 -7.14 12.33 -9.25
CA ASP A 182 -7.13 11.71 -7.91
C ASP A 182 -7.59 12.70 -6.80
N GLU A 183 -8.28 13.76 -7.16
CA GLU A 183 -8.81 14.79 -6.25
C GLU A 183 -10.32 14.65 -6.03
#